data_546f858871717b12571572fd2676d431
#
_entry.id   546f858871717b12571572fd2676d431
#
_cell.length_a   1.000
_cell.length_b   1.000
_cell.length_c   1.000
_cell.angle_alpha   90.00
_cell.angle_beta   90.00
_cell.angle_gamma   90.00
#
_symmetry.space_group_name_H-M   'P 1'
#
loop_
_entity.id
_entity.type
_entity.pdbx_description
1 polymer ?
#
loop_
_entity_poly.entity_id
_entity_poly.type
_entity_poly.pdbx_seq_one_letter_code
_entity_poly.pdbx_strand_id
1 'polypeptide(L)'
;MMTARSATGRDKIIMYNGSYHGVNMWMQHEGDPGVSAADVSNNIYIDWNNLQQLKDVIAANEGEIAGLIAMPYLHCAFGDNILPAPGYWEQVRKICTDNGIVLIVDDVRAGWRLDLQGSDHFFGFEADLICFCKALANGWNVSALCGKESLKDACSAVMYTGSYWHTAAPFAAAIANINKLRNHEDACGHMRMIGEGIMLSLIHISEPTR
;
A
#
# COMPACT_ATOMS: atom_id res chain seq x y z
N MET A 1 -8.22 -5.39 -2.35
CA MET A 1 -9.15 -5.25 -3.49
C MET A 1 -10.39 -6.14 -3.33
N MET A 2 -10.29 -7.47 -3.15
CA MET A 2 -11.46 -8.35 -2.99
C MET A 2 -12.40 -7.92 -1.85
N THR A 3 -11.85 -7.56 -0.69
CA THR A 3 -12.61 -7.02 0.44
C THR A 3 -13.38 -5.74 0.08
N ALA A 4 -12.75 -4.82 -0.66
CA ALA A 4 -13.42 -3.59 -1.11
C ALA A 4 -14.60 -3.90 -2.04
N ARG A 5 -14.40 -4.82 -2.99
CA ARG A 5 -15.49 -5.28 -3.88
C ARG A 5 -16.61 -5.97 -3.09
N SER A 6 -16.26 -6.83 -2.13
CA SER A 6 -17.23 -7.49 -1.24
C SER A 6 -18.03 -6.49 -0.40
N ALA A 7 -17.39 -5.46 0.11
CA ALA A 7 -18.02 -4.45 0.96
C ALA A 7 -18.96 -3.49 0.20
N THR A 8 -18.61 -3.17 -1.05
CA THR A 8 -19.32 -2.14 -1.83
C THR A 8 -20.28 -2.71 -2.87
N GLY A 9 -20.10 -3.98 -3.26
CA GLY A 9 -20.80 -4.58 -4.41
C GLY A 9 -20.39 -3.99 -5.76
N ARG A 10 -19.27 -3.26 -5.81
CA ARG A 10 -18.74 -2.59 -7.02
C ARG A 10 -17.51 -3.32 -7.53
N ASP A 11 -17.13 -3.12 -8.80
CA ASP A 11 -16.06 -3.90 -9.44
C ASP A 11 -14.76 -3.14 -9.67
N LYS A 12 -14.84 -1.84 -9.99
CA LYS A 12 -13.68 -1.05 -10.44
C LYS A 12 -12.75 -0.68 -9.29
N ILE A 13 -11.45 -0.70 -9.58
CA ILE A 13 -10.40 -0.30 -8.64
C ILE A 13 -9.52 0.77 -9.27
N ILE A 14 -9.31 1.87 -8.55
CA ILE A 14 -8.33 2.89 -8.93
C ILE A 14 -6.96 2.47 -8.44
N MET A 15 -5.96 2.57 -9.32
CA MET A 15 -4.54 2.32 -9.07
C MET A 15 -3.70 3.46 -9.64
N TYR A 16 -2.44 3.56 -9.24
CA TYR A 16 -1.54 4.58 -9.78
C TYR A 16 -0.62 4.00 -10.87
N ASN A 17 -0.39 4.81 -11.91
CA ASN A 17 0.62 4.50 -12.91
C ASN A 17 1.98 4.25 -12.24
N GLY A 18 2.66 3.18 -12.65
CA GLY A 18 3.95 2.77 -12.07
C GLY A 18 3.87 2.12 -10.69
N SER A 19 2.67 1.88 -10.15
CA SER A 19 2.50 1.14 -8.89
C SER A 19 2.72 -0.36 -9.09
N TYR A 20 3.06 -1.06 -8.00
CA TYR A 20 3.15 -2.51 -7.95
C TYR A 20 2.50 -3.03 -6.67
N HIS A 21 1.48 -3.87 -6.81
CA HIS A 21 0.67 -4.38 -5.70
C HIS A 21 0.68 -5.91 -5.59
N GLY A 22 1.60 -6.59 -6.24
CA GLY A 22 1.74 -8.03 -6.19
C GLY A 22 1.54 -8.72 -7.54
N VAL A 23 1.49 -10.06 -7.53
CA VAL A 23 1.58 -10.89 -8.75
C VAL A 23 0.22 -11.41 -9.26
N ASN A 24 -0.88 -11.12 -8.58
CA ASN A 24 -2.19 -11.52 -9.09
C ASN A 24 -2.52 -10.79 -10.39
N MET A 25 -3.10 -11.49 -11.35
CA MET A 25 -3.34 -10.96 -12.71
C MET A 25 -4.12 -9.65 -12.69
N TRP A 26 -5.15 -9.52 -11.87
CA TRP A 26 -5.93 -8.28 -11.72
C TRP A 26 -5.19 -7.12 -10.99
N MET A 27 -3.94 -7.30 -10.61
CA MET A 27 -3.06 -6.29 -10.01
C MET A 27 -1.94 -5.84 -10.96
N GLN A 28 -1.87 -6.44 -12.15
CA GLN A 28 -0.91 -6.11 -13.19
C GLN A 28 -1.39 -4.93 -14.03
N HIS A 29 -0.51 -4.40 -14.86
CA HIS A 29 -0.84 -3.32 -15.77
C HIS A 29 -1.26 -3.84 -17.15
N GLU A 30 -2.11 -3.08 -17.82
CA GLU A 30 -2.47 -3.37 -19.20
C GLU A 30 -1.21 -3.31 -20.09
N GLY A 31 -1.03 -4.33 -20.91
CA GLY A 31 0.14 -4.46 -21.80
C GLY A 31 1.33 -5.19 -21.16
N ASP A 32 1.29 -5.54 -19.90
CA ASP A 32 2.33 -6.38 -19.29
C ASP A 32 2.33 -7.78 -19.95
N PRO A 33 3.51 -8.35 -20.24
CA PRO A 33 3.61 -9.68 -20.85
C PRO A 33 2.89 -10.75 -20.03
N GLY A 34 1.97 -11.48 -20.67
CA GLY A 34 1.18 -12.54 -20.05
C GLY A 34 -0.10 -12.08 -19.35
N VAL A 35 -0.38 -10.81 -19.31
CA VAL A 35 -1.62 -10.24 -18.75
C VAL A 35 -2.66 -10.08 -19.86
N SER A 36 -3.86 -10.64 -19.65
CA SER A 36 -4.96 -10.44 -20.61
C SER A 36 -5.72 -9.14 -20.32
N ALA A 37 -6.26 -8.51 -21.36
CA ALA A 37 -7.09 -7.32 -21.18
C ALA A 37 -8.30 -7.59 -20.26
N ALA A 38 -8.83 -8.80 -20.25
CA ALA A 38 -9.93 -9.19 -19.38
C ALA A 38 -9.54 -9.17 -17.90
N ASP A 39 -8.30 -9.55 -17.54
CA ASP A 39 -7.83 -9.57 -16.15
C ASP A 39 -7.79 -8.18 -15.52
N VAL A 40 -7.48 -7.16 -16.33
CA VAL A 40 -7.29 -5.78 -15.88
C VAL A 40 -8.42 -4.83 -16.28
N SER A 41 -9.49 -5.32 -16.89
CA SER A 41 -10.60 -4.53 -17.43
C SER A 41 -11.30 -3.64 -16.38
N ASN A 42 -11.23 -4.01 -15.10
CA ASN A 42 -11.79 -3.26 -13.98
C ASN A 42 -10.77 -2.37 -13.26
N ASN A 43 -9.57 -2.23 -13.80
CA ASN A 43 -8.55 -1.34 -13.26
C ASN A 43 -8.58 0.01 -13.96
N ILE A 44 -8.51 1.08 -13.19
CA ILE A 44 -8.43 2.44 -13.67
C ILE A 44 -7.11 3.02 -13.15
N TYR A 45 -6.27 3.52 -14.04
CA TYR A 45 -4.96 4.05 -13.69
C TYR A 45 -4.97 5.58 -13.73
N ILE A 46 -4.41 6.19 -12.68
CA ILE A 46 -4.25 7.63 -12.57
C ILE A 46 -2.80 7.99 -12.24
N ASP A 47 -2.44 9.24 -12.47
CA ASP A 47 -1.10 9.73 -12.16
C ASP A 47 -0.97 10.12 -10.69
N TRP A 48 0.21 9.91 -10.13
CA TRP A 48 0.52 10.28 -8.75
C TRP A 48 0.43 11.80 -8.54
N ASN A 49 -0.09 12.22 -7.40
CA ASN A 49 -0.34 13.61 -7.05
C ASN A 49 -1.37 14.35 -7.94
N ASN A 50 -2.13 13.66 -8.77
CA ASN A 50 -3.11 14.25 -9.66
C ASN A 50 -4.54 14.13 -9.11
N LEU A 51 -4.91 15.02 -8.18
CA LEU A 51 -6.24 15.04 -7.56
C LEU A 51 -7.35 15.39 -8.55
N GLN A 52 -7.05 16.15 -9.61
CA GLN A 52 -8.07 16.48 -10.61
C GLN A 52 -8.44 15.23 -11.41
N GLN A 53 -7.45 14.47 -11.87
CA GLN A 53 -7.70 13.21 -12.56
C GLN A 53 -8.47 12.21 -11.69
N LEU A 54 -8.17 12.14 -10.37
CA LEU A 54 -8.95 11.32 -9.45
C LEU A 54 -10.43 11.71 -9.43
N LYS A 55 -10.73 13.00 -9.34
CA LYS A 55 -12.12 13.50 -9.37
C LYS A 55 -12.82 13.22 -10.69
N ASP A 56 -12.13 13.43 -11.81
CA ASP A 56 -12.67 13.21 -13.15
C ASP A 56 -12.99 11.72 -13.38
N VAL A 57 -12.10 10.83 -12.97
CA VAL A 57 -12.30 9.38 -13.05
C VAL A 57 -13.49 8.93 -12.19
N ILE A 58 -13.63 9.47 -10.99
CA ILE A 58 -14.77 9.13 -10.10
C ILE A 58 -16.08 9.62 -10.72
N ALA A 59 -16.10 10.83 -11.27
CA ALA A 59 -17.30 11.36 -11.92
C ALA A 59 -17.71 10.56 -13.17
N ALA A 60 -16.72 10.08 -13.94
CA ALA A 60 -16.95 9.24 -15.12
C ALA A 60 -17.38 7.81 -14.78
N ASN A 61 -17.23 7.37 -13.53
CA ASN A 61 -17.55 6.01 -13.06
C ASN A 61 -18.35 6.05 -11.75
N GLU A 62 -19.33 6.95 -11.69
CA GLU A 62 -20.15 7.15 -10.49
C GLU A 62 -20.82 5.85 -10.05
N GLY A 63 -20.63 5.47 -8.78
CA GLY A 63 -21.22 4.28 -8.20
C GLY A 63 -20.56 2.94 -8.61
N GLU A 64 -19.50 2.93 -9.44
CA GLU A 64 -18.88 1.71 -9.93
C GLU A 64 -17.53 1.39 -9.24
N ILE A 65 -16.91 2.35 -8.56
CA ILE A 65 -15.59 2.21 -7.96
C ILE A 65 -15.71 1.62 -6.56
N ALA A 66 -15.14 0.43 -6.37
CA ALA A 66 -15.08 -0.27 -5.10
C ALA A 66 -14.01 0.28 -4.16
N GLY A 67 -12.83 0.58 -4.70
CA GLY A 67 -11.70 1.03 -3.90
C GLY A 67 -10.66 1.76 -4.71
N LEU A 68 -9.81 2.48 -3.97
CA LEU A 68 -8.55 3.03 -4.43
C LEU A 68 -7.44 2.34 -3.65
N ILE A 69 -6.48 1.71 -4.35
CA ILE A 69 -5.29 1.14 -3.73
C ILE A 69 -4.06 1.96 -4.07
N ALA A 70 -3.28 2.29 -3.05
CA ALA A 70 -2.10 3.12 -3.18
C ALA A 70 -0.99 2.71 -2.22
N MET A 71 0.24 2.89 -2.64
CA MET A 71 1.39 2.94 -1.74
C MET A 71 1.39 4.28 -1.00
N PRO A 72 1.97 4.39 0.21
CA PRO A 72 1.96 5.66 0.97
C PRO A 72 2.74 6.79 0.29
N TYR A 73 3.71 6.44 -0.55
CA TYR A 73 4.41 7.30 -1.51
C TYR A 73 4.71 6.46 -2.75
N LEU A 74 4.79 7.08 -3.92
CA LEU A 74 5.07 6.33 -5.15
C LEU A 74 6.53 5.88 -5.14
N HIS A 75 6.76 4.58 -5.07
CA HIS A 75 8.07 3.97 -5.23
C HIS A 75 8.09 3.17 -6.54
N CYS A 76 8.61 3.79 -7.57
CA CYS A 76 8.73 3.17 -8.89
C CYS A 76 9.80 2.06 -8.89
N ALA A 77 9.61 1.06 -9.76
CA ALA A 77 10.61 -0.01 -9.95
C ALA A 77 11.87 0.52 -10.67
N PHE A 78 11.71 1.54 -11.51
CA PHE A 78 12.75 2.07 -12.40
C PHE A 78 12.87 3.60 -12.36
N GLY A 79 12.49 4.22 -11.25
CA GLY A 79 12.54 5.67 -11.07
C GLY A 79 12.70 6.06 -9.61
N ASP A 80 12.79 7.36 -9.37
CA ASP A 80 12.88 7.93 -8.03
C ASP A 80 11.57 7.76 -7.26
N ASN A 81 11.68 7.71 -5.93
CA ASN A 81 10.51 7.76 -5.07
C ASN A 81 9.88 9.16 -5.13
N ILE A 82 8.56 9.22 -5.23
CA ILE A 82 7.81 10.47 -5.27
C ILE A 82 6.93 10.56 -4.03
N LEU A 83 7.21 11.55 -3.19
CA LEU A 83 6.41 11.81 -1.99
C LEU A 83 5.03 12.37 -2.34
N PRO A 84 4.03 12.18 -1.47
CA PRO A 84 2.76 12.86 -1.62
C PRO A 84 2.96 14.39 -1.51
N ALA A 85 2.28 15.14 -2.36
CA ALA A 85 2.23 16.59 -2.26
C ALA A 85 1.60 17.01 -0.91
N PRO A 86 1.93 18.20 -0.37
CA PRO A 86 1.31 18.68 0.86
C PRO A 86 -0.23 18.64 0.80
N GLY A 87 -0.87 18.03 1.80
CA GLY A 87 -2.32 17.88 1.88
C GLY A 87 -2.94 16.86 0.90
N TYR A 88 -2.12 16.11 0.16
CA TYR A 88 -2.59 15.14 -0.82
C TYR A 88 -3.45 14.05 -0.18
N TRP A 89 -2.96 13.40 0.85
CA TRP A 89 -3.67 12.29 1.51
C TRP A 89 -4.94 12.72 2.22
N GLU A 90 -4.96 13.92 2.81
CA GLU A 90 -6.18 14.50 3.40
C GLU A 90 -7.29 14.62 2.34
N GLN A 91 -6.93 15.12 1.14
CA GLN A 91 -7.89 15.27 0.06
C GLN A 91 -8.31 13.92 -0.52
N VAL A 92 -7.39 12.98 -0.74
CA VAL A 92 -7.71 11.61 -1.20
C VAL A 92 -8.65 10.93 -0.21
N ARG A 93 -8.36 11.01 1.09
CA ARG A 93 -9.23 10.44 2.13
C ARG A 93 -10.64 11.03 2.08
N LYS A 94 -10.72 12.35 1.98
CA LYS A 94 -12.03 13.03 1.87
C LYS A 94 -12.79 12.59 0.62
N ILE A 95 -12.15 12.58 -0.53
CA ILE A 95 -12.76 12.16 -1.81
C ILE A 95 -13.26 10.72 -1.72
N CYS A 96 -12.47 9.80 -1.18
CA CYS A 96 -12.88 8.41 -1.01
C CYS A 96 -14.10 8.29 -0.09
N THR A 97 -14.10 9.02 1.03
CA THR A 97 -15.21 9.02 1.99
C THR A 97 -16.51 9.55 1.36
N ASP A 98 -16.44 10.69 0.67
CA ASP A 98 -17.60 11.33 0.05
C ASP A 98 -18.25 10.45 -1.04
N ASN A 99 -17.48 9.54 -1.65
CA ASN A 99 -17.94 8.67 -2.75
C ASN A 99 -18.16 7.20 -2.32
N GLY A 100 -17.97 6.86 -1.05
CA GLY A 100 -18.09 5.50 -0.53
C GLY A 100 -17.06 4.53 -1.18
N ILE A 101 -15.85 5.04 -1.45
CA ILE A 101 -14.73 4.29 -2.02
C ILE A 101 -13.83 3.82 -0.88
N VAL A 102 -13.51 2.53 -0.85
CA VAL A 102 -12.60 1.96 0.17
C VAL A 102 -11.17 2.38 -0.13
N LEU A 103 -10.55 3.15 0.77
CA LEU A 103 -9.14 3.53 0.67
C LEU A 103 -8.25 2.42 1.22
N ILE A 104 -7.43 1.82 0.37
CA ILE A 104 -6.52 0.72 0.68
C ILE A 104 -5.09 1.23 0.61
N VAL A 105 -4.35 1.13 1.71
CA VAL A 105 -2.92 1.44 1.72
C VAL A 105 -2.12 0.15 1.60
N ASP A 106 -1.33 0.06 0.55
CA ASP A 106 -0.32 -0.98 0.39
C ASP A 106 0.96 -0.57 1.12
N ASP A 107 1.04 -0.95 2.37
CA ASP A 107 2.16 -0.65 3.26
C ASP A 107 3.20 -1.80 3.32
N VAL A 108 3.13 -2.69 2.34
CA VAL A 108 4.01 -3.86 2.26
C VAL A 108 5.49 -3.49 2.20
N ARG A 109 5.85 -2.35 1.60
CA ARG A 109 7.23 -1.87 1.50
C ARG A 109 7.59 -0.87 2.59
N ALA A 110 6.71 0.09 2.91
CA ALA A 110 7.00 1.17 3.84
C ALA A 110 6.63 0.85 5.30
N GLY A 111 5.75 -0.12 5.53
CA GLY A 111 5.26 -0.49 6.85
C GLY A 111 6.37 -0.73 7.88
N TRP A 112 6.20 -0.11 9.04
CA TRP A 112 7.12 -0.06 10.16
C TRP A 112 8.50 0.55 9.88
N ARG A 113 8.64 1.29 8.77
CA ARG A 113 9.85 2.08 8.47
C ARG A 113 9.63 3.56 8.67
N LEU A 114 8.40 4.04 8.49
CA LEU A 114 8.02 5.43 8.70
C LEU A 114 7.38 5.63 10.07
N ASP A 115 6.45 4.75 10.44
CA ASP A 115 5.74 4.75 11.71
C ASP A 115 5.37 3.31 12.10
N LEU A 116 5.34 3.00 13.41
CA LEU A 116 4.97 1.68 13.91
C LEU A 116 3.46 1.41 13.83
N GLN A 117 2.64 2.44 13.69
CA GLN A 117 1.20 2.33 13.55
C GLN A 117 0.76 2.15 12.08
N GLY A 118 1.67 2.44 11.13
CA GLY A 118 1.42 2.39 9.69
C GLY A 118 1.79 3.70 9.01
N SER A 119 2.01 3.62 7.70
CA SER A 119 2.39 4.82 6.95
C SER A 119 1.25 5.82 6.79
N ASP A 120 0.00 5.41 6.90
CA ASP A 120 -1.15 6.30 6.94
C ASP A 120 -1.12 7.21 8.18
N HIS A 121 -0.75 6.66 9.35
CA HIS A 121 -0.50 7.45 10.54
C HIS A 121 0.64 8.47 10.34
N PHE A 122 1.75 8.05 9.72
CA PHE A 122 2.87 8.96 9.41
C PHE A 122 2.45 10.14 8.53
N PHE A 123 1.59 9.92 7.55
CA PHE A 123 1.10 10.95 6.63
C PHE A 123 -0.17 11.65 7.11
N GLY A 124 -0.67 11.36 8.31
CA GLY A 124 -1.77 12.06 8.97
C GLY A 124 -3.16 11.78 8.37
N PHE A 125 -3.39 10.58 7.86
CA PHE A 125 -4.72 10.15 7.41
C PHE A 125 -5.04 8.73 7.94
N GLU A 126 -6.26 8.26 7.73
CA GLU A 126 -6.70 6.93 8.14
C GLU A 126 -7.14 6.12 6.93
N ALA A 127 -6.48 5.00 6.67
CA ALA A 127 -6.89 4.03 5.66
C ALA A 127 -8.13 3.25 6.12
N ASP A 128 -8.94 2.75 5.17
CA ASP A 128 -9.99 1.79 5.49
C ASP A 128 -9.44 0.37 5.60
N LEU A 129 -8.43 0.06 4.76
CA LEU A 129 -7.66 -1.18 4.77
C LEU A 129 -6.18 -0.86 4.62
N ILE A 130 -5.32 -1.59 5.32
CA ILE A 130 -3.86 -1.48 5.21
C ILE A 130 -3.24 -2.87 5.11
N CYS A 131 -2.30 -3.03 4.16
CA CYS A 131 -1.64 -4.29 3.88
C CYS A 131 -0.19 -4.28 4.40
N PHE A 132 0.18 -5.25 5.20
CA PHE A 132 1.55 -5.45 5.69
C PHE A 132 2.13 -6.77 5.21
N CYS A 133 3.44 -6.78 4.92
CA CYS A 133 4.22 -7.98 4.63
C CYS A 133 5.71 -7.70 4.94
N LYS A 134 6.64 -8.19 4.18
CA LYS A 134 8.11 -7.94 4.24
C LYS A 134 8.64 -7.71 5.65
N ALA A 135 8.62 -6.46 6.13
CA ALA A 135 9.08 -6.12 7.47
C ALA A 135 8.23 -6.73 8.60
N LEU A 136 7.03 -7.24 8.33
CA LEU A 136 6.18 -7.90 9.33
C LEU A 136 6.91 -9.05 10.03
N ALA A 137 7.53 -9.94 9.26
CA ALA A 137 8.27 -11.08 9.80
C ALA A 137 9.75 -11.13 9.36
N ASN A 138 10.23 -10.05 8.71
CA ASN A 138 11.63 -9.77 8.41
C ASN A 138 12.40 -10.97 7.83
N GLY A 139 11.88 -11.54 6.75
CA GLY A 139 12.48 -12.68 6.01
C GLY A 139 11.59 -13.93 5.99
N TRP A 140 10.55 -14.01 6.84
CA TRP A 140 9.56 -15.08 6.77
C TRP A 140 8.32 -14.63 5.98
N ASN A 141 7.71 -15.55 5.26
CA ASN A 141 6.57 -15.30 4.38
C ASN A 141 5.25 -15.28 5.17
N VAL A 142 4.86 -14.11 5.60
CA VAL A 142 3.55 -13.81 6.20
C VAL A 142 3.12 -12.42 5.79
N SER A 143 1.83 -12.23 5.61
CA SER A 143 1.21 -10.94 5.37
C SER A 143 0.00 -10.76 6.27
N ALA A 144 -0.39 -9.52 6.48
CA ALA A 144 -1.58 -9.16 7.24
C ALA A 144 -2.37 -8.10 6.48
N LEU A 145 -3.68 -8.25 6.50
CA LEU A 145 -4.63 -7.22 6.12
C LEU A 145 -5.28 -6.72 7.41
N CYS A 146 -5.07 -5.45 7.73
CA CYS A 146 -5.72 -4.76 8.83
C CYS A 146 -6.74 -3.76 8.27
N GLY A 147 -7.73 -3.38 9.05
CA GLY A 147 -8.73 -2.43 8.59
C GLY A 147 -9.80 -2.11 9.60
N LYS A 148 -10.73 -1.26 9.20
CA LYS A 148 -11.85 -0.82 10.03
C LYS A 148 -12.80 -1.98 10.34
N GLU A 149 -13.35 -1.97 11.55
CA GLU A 149 -14.31 -3.00 12.01
C GLU A 149 -15.52 -3.11 11.06
N SER A 150 -15.95 -2.01 10.44
CA SER A 150 -17.04 -1.99 9.46
C SER A 150 -16.78 -2.84 8.20
N LEU A 151 -15.54 -3.21 7.93
CA LEU A 151 -15.17 -4.05 6.78
C LEU A 151 -14.91 -5.52 7.15
N LYS A 152 -15.05 -5.88 8.42
CA LYS A 152 -14.75 -7.21 8.93
C LYS A 152 -15.58 -8.32 8.27
N ASP A 153 -16.88 -8.13 8.19
CA ASP A 153 -17.78 -9.14 7.60
C ASP A 153 -17.50 -9.31 6.10
N ALA A 154 -17.28 -8.20 5.38
CA ALA A 154 -16.90 -8.24 3.98
C ALA A 154 -15.54 -8.94 3.75
N CYS A 155 -14.59 -8.74 4.65
CA CYS A 155 -13.29 -9.42 4.61
C CYS A 155 -13.45 -10.92 4.89
N SER A 156 -14.26 -11.29 5.89
CA SER A 156 -14.51 -12.68 6.28
C SER A 156 -15.27 -13.47 5.20
N ALA A 157 -16.06 -12.79 4.38
CA ALA A 157 -16.80 -13.40 3.28
C ALA A 157 -15.89 -13.74 2.07
N VAL A 158 -14.68 -13.18 1.99
CA VAL A 158 -13.74 -13.44 0.90
C VAL A 158 -13.13 -14.83 1.06
N MET A 159 -13.45 -15.75 0.13
CA MET A 159 -12.87 -17.08 0.07
C MET A 159 -11.50 -17.04 -0.63
N TYR A 160 -10.45 -16.73 0.13
CA TYR A 160 -9.08 -16.67 -0.37
C TYR A 160 -8.13 -17.32 0.64
N THR A 161 -7.66 -18.52 0.35
CA THR A 161 -6.86 -19.33 1.27
C THR A 161 -5.83 -20.18 0.52
N GLY A 162 -4.90 -20.78 1.26
CA GLY A 162 -3.87 -21.67 0.73
C GLY A 162 -3.37 -22.64 1.80
N SER A 163 -2.89 -23.81 1.38
CA SER A 163 -2.55 -24.93 2.26
C SER A 163 -1.52 -24.60 3.34
N TYR A 164 -0.63 -23.65 3.12
CA TYR A 164 0.49 -23.32 4.02
C TYR A 164 0.35 -21.94 4.71
N TRP A 165 -0.80 -21.29 4.58
CA TRP A 165 -0.99 -19.93 5.09
C TRP A 165 -1.02 -19.81 6.61
N HIS A 166 -1.26 -20.91 7.31
CA HIS A 166 -1.36 -20.96 8.77
C HIS A 166 -0.20 -21.72 9.43
N THR A 167 1.00 -21.72 8.81
CA THR A 167 2.20 -22.31 9.43
C THR A 167 2.68 -21.45 10.60
N ALA A 168 3.06 -22.10 11.72
CA ALA A 168 3.36 -21.40 12.96
C ALA A 168 4.65 -20.54 12.92
N ALA A 169 5.68 -20.98 12.19
CA ALA A 169 6.99 -20.33 12.20
C ALA A 169 6.96 -18.86 11.72
N PRO A 170 6.31 -18.49 10.58
CA PRO A 170 6.18 -17.09 10.18
C PRO A 170 5.44 -16.22 11.20
N PHE A 171 4.40 -16.75 11.86
CA PHE A 171 3.68 -16.01 12.89
C PHE A 171 4.56 -15.77 14.12
N ALA A 172 5.33 -16.77 14.56
CA ALA A 172 6.27 -16.61 15.65
C ALA A 172 7.36 -15.56 15.32
N ALA A 173 7.87 -15.57 14.09
CA ALA A 173 8.82 -14.56 13.62
C ALA A 173 8.20 -13.15 13.60
N ALA A 174 6.96 -13.01 13.12
CA ALA A 174 6.23 -11.74 13.14
C ALA A 174 6.05 -11.20 14.55
N ILE A 175 5.63 -12.05 15.51
CA ILE A 175 5.46 -11.67 16.92
C ILE A 175 6.80 -11.20 17.50
N ALA A 176 7.88 -11.95 17.27
CA ALA A 176 9.21 -11.60 17.78
C ALA A 176 9.70 -10.27 17.21
N ASN A 177 9.50 -10.05 15.90
CA ASN A 177 9.87 -8.81 15.22
C ASN A 177 9.07 -7.61 15.72
N ILE A 178 7.75 -7.73 15.81
CA ILE A 178 6.88 -6.66 16.32
C ILE A 178 7.27 -6.29 17.74
N ASN A 179 7.50 -7.27 18.62
CA ASN A 179 7.92 -7.03 19.98
C ASN A 179 9.27 -6.32 20.05
N LYS A 180 10.22 -6.69 19.19
CA LYS A 180 11.52 -6.02 19.12
C LYS A 180 11.38 -4.55 18.70
N LEU A 181 10.57 -4.26 17.69
CA LEU A 181 10.30 -2.89 17.22
C LEU A 181 9.61 -2.05 18.31
N ARG A 182 8.58 -2.59 18.97
CA ARG A 182 7.84 -1.90 20.04
C ARG A 182 8.67 -1.61 21.28
N ASN A 183 9.62 -2.48 21.59
CA ASN A 183 10.50 -2.34 22.76
C ASN A 183 11.75 -1.49 22.46
N HIS A 184 11.96 -1.05 21.24
CA HIS A 184 13.01 -0.11 20.88
C HIS A 184 12.56 1.31 21.18
N GLU A 185 13.42 2.14 21.77
CA GLU A 185 13.08 3.52 22.15
C GLU A 185 12.61 4.36 20.96
N ASP A 186 13.30 4.25 19.82
CA ASP A 186 12.92 4.88 18.56
C ASP A 186 13.38 4.00 17.35
N ALA A 187 12.61 3.00 17.01
CA ALA A 187 12.95 2.08 15.93
C ALA A 187 12.98 2.76 14.55
N CYS A 188 12.00 3.62 14.27
CA CYS A 188 11.90 4.30 12.98
C CYS A 188 12.99 5.37 12.82
N GLY A 189 13.27 6.15 13.87
CA GLY A 189 14.37 7.13 13.85
C GLY A 189 15.74 6.45 13.73
N HIS A 190 15.95 5.31 14.37
CA HIS A 190 17.18 4.53 14.21
C HIS A 190 17.39 4.08 12.74
N MET A 191 16.34 3.56 12.09
CA MET A 191 16.41 3.17 10.68
C MET A 191 16.68 4.38 9.77
N ARG A 192 16.05 5.52 10.06
CA ARG A 192 16.27 6.77 9.32
C ARG A 192 17.71 7.23 9.44
N MET A 193 18.26 7.28 10.64
CA MET A 193 19.64 7.67 10.91
C MET A 193 20.65 6.81 10.12
N ILE A 194 20.44 5.49 10.07
CA ILE A 194 21.29 4.58 9.28
C ILE A 194 21.16 4.91 7.79
N GLY A 195 19.95 5.10 7.28
CA GLY A 195 19.69 5.43 5.87
C GLY A 195 20.35 6.74 5.45
N GLU A 196 20.24 7.79 6.26
CA GLU A 196 20.89 9.08 6.04
C GLU A 196 22.42 8.96 6.04
N GLY A 197 22.97 8.17 6.97
CA GLY A 197 24.41 7.90 7.00
C GLY A 197 24.92 7.19 5.75
N ILE A 198 24.17 6.23 5.22
CA ILE A 198 24.50 5.54 3.97
C ILE A 198 24.42 6.50 2.79
N MET A 199 23.37 7.33 2.69
CA MET A 199 23.23 8.31 1.62
C MET A 199 24.38 9.30 1.60
N LEU A 200 24.78 9.85 2.74
CA LEU A 200 25.92 10.75 2.85
C LEU A 200 27.23 10.07 2.40
N SER A 201 27.44 8.82 2.78
CA SER A 201 28.62 8.04 2.36
C SER A 201 28.65 7.84 0.84
N LEU A 202 27.50 7.56 0.22
CA LEU A 202 27.40 7.36 -1.24
C LEU A 202 27.63 8.66 -2.00
N ILE A 203 27.19 9.82 -1.50
CA ILE A 203 27.48 11.14 -2.10
C ILE A 203 29.00 11.39 -2.12
N HIS A 204 29.70 11.11 -1.03
CA HIS A 204 31.17 11.25 -0.98
C HIS A 204 31.92 10.33 -1.93
N ILE A 205 31.36 9.15 -2.25
CA ILE A 205 31.97 8.21 -3.22
C ILE A 205 31.74 8.68 -4.66
N SER A 206 30.56 9.26 -4.95
CA SER A 206 30.17 9.72 -6.28
C SER A 206 30.75 11.07 -6.66
N GLU A 207 31.15 11.90 -5.69
CA GLU A 207 31.83 13.16 -5.88
C GLU A 207 33.28 13.06 -5.36
N PRO A 208 34.22 12.50 -6.15
CA PRO A 208 35.61 12.49 -5.75
C PRO A 208 36.10 13.92 -5.62
N THR A 209 36.53 14.30 -4.42
CA THR A 209 37.19 15.58 -4.16
C THR A 209 38.27 15.83 -5.21
N ARG A 210 38.13 16.90 -5.98
CA ARG A 210 39.14 17.44 -6.86
C ARG A 210 40.31 18.01 -6.05
#